data_091eba4cd3a5384e8e5ec00a853c08de
#
_entry.id   091eba4cd3a5384e8e5ec00a853c08de
#
_cell.length_a   1.000
_cell.length_b   1.000
_cell.length_c   1.000
_cell.angle_alpha   90.00
_cell.angle_beta   90.00
_cell.angle_gamma   90.00
#
_symmetry.space_group_name_H-M   'P 1'
#
loop_
_entity.id
_entity.type
_entity.pdbx_description
1 polymer ?
#
loop_
_entity_poly.entity_id
_entity_poly.type
_entity_poly.pdbx_seq_one_letter_code
_entity_poly.pdbx_strand_id
1 'polypeptide(L)'
;MGGCKNIEVLCATMHQNDFSNYYAMNIHDCDVIFANQSDEFSYQEMTVGANSVKMLTTTTRGVGKNRNLALVMASSEILLLADDDLTYEPDMPQMVSAGFQCFPDADMIVFGTKYMKNGNVYKCRKPKSRRLSFFKALRYGTCALAVRRSSILKHNLRFTELFGGGCQYSYG
;
A
#
# COMPACT_ATOMS: atom_id res chain seq x y z
N MET A 1 11.46 9.15 -20.72
CA MET A 1 10.32 9.46 -19.84
C MET A 1 10.71 8.98 -18.45
N GLY A 2 10.96 9.89 -17.51
CA GLY A 2 11.42 9.53 -16.16
C GLY A 2 10.27 8.89 -15.39
N GLY A 3 10.44 7.64 -14.95
CA GLY A 3 9.49 6.97 -14.09
C GLY A 3 9.24 7.78 -12.81
N CYS A 4 8.05 7.68 -12.25
CA CYS A 4 7.67 8.30 -10.98
C CYS A 4 8.45 7.64 -9.82
N LYS A 5 9.78 7.88 -9.73
CA LYS A 5 10.66 7.33 -8.67
C LYS A 5 10.29 7.76 -7.24
N ASN A 6 9.22 8.55 -7.08
CA ASN A 6 8.80 9.08 -5.79
C ASN A 6 7.65 8.31 -5.15
N ILE A 7 7.21 7.20 -5.76
CA ILE A 7 6.09 6.39 -5.26
C ILE A 7 6.57 4.97 -4.99
N GLU A 8 6.20 4.44 -3.85
CA GLU A 8 6.50 3.06 -3.45
C GLU A 8 5.21 2.40 -2.94
N VAL A 9 4.90 1.21 -3.45
CA VAL A 9 3.76 0.41 -2.99
C VAL A 9 4.20 -0.42 -1.80
N LEU A 10 3.49 -0.29 -0.69
CA LEU A 10 3.73 -1.08 0.52
C LEU A 10 2.62 -2.11 0.66
N CYS A 11 2.90 -3.35 0.30
CA CYS A 11 1.95 -4.45 0.29
C CYS A 11 2.13 -5.35 1.50
N ALA A 12 1.08 -5.49 2.31
CA ALA A 12 1.01 -6.49 3.36
C ALA A 12 0.45 -7.79 2.76
N THR A 13 1.20 -8.89 2.91
CA THR A 13 0.85 -10.20 2.35
C THR A 13 1.25 -11.34 3.30
N MET A 14 0.87 -12.57 2.96
CA MET A 14 1.24 -13.76 3.72
C MET A 14 1.48 -14.96 2.81
N HIS A 15 2.39 -15.85 3.25
CA HIS A 15 2.68 -17.14 2.61
C HIS A 15 3.07 -17.02 1.12
N GLN A 16 3.73 -15.92 0.74
CA GLN A 16 4.28 -15.76 -0.60
C GLN A 16 5.68 -16.36 -0.66
N ASN A 17 5.94 -17.12 -1.72
CA ASN A 17 7.24 -17.76 -1.97
C ASN A 17 8.03 -17.06 -3.09
N ASP A 18 7.34 -16.25 -3.89
CA ASP A 18 7.89 -15.56 -5.05
C ASP A 18 7.17 -14.21 -5.30
N PHE A 19 7.53 -13.55 -6.39
CA PHE A 19 6.97 -12.26 -6.78
C PHE A 19 5.74 -12.35 -7.70
N SER A 20 5.02 -13.48 -7.74
CA SER A 20 3.82 -13.64 -8.59
C SER A 20 2.76 -12.58 -8.31
N ASN A 21 2.62 -12.15 -7.05
CA ASN A 21 1.70 -11.07 -6.65
C ASN A 21 2.03 -9.73 -7.31
N TYR A 22 3.30 -9.42 -7.57
CA TYR A 22 3.67 -8.20 -8.30
C TYR A 22 2.97 -8.13 -9.66
N TYR A 23 2.97 -9.22 -10.39
CA TYR A 23 2.33 -9.32 -11.71
C TYR A 23 0.81 -9.39 -11.61
N ALA A 24 0.28 -10.14 -10.65
CA ALA A 24 -1.16 -10.25 -10.41
C ALA A 24 -1.81 -8.91 -10.02
N MET A 25 -1.09 -8.10 -9.24
CA MET A 25 -1.51 -6.75 -8.86
C MET A 25 -1.37 -5.73 -9.99
N ASN A 26 -0.78 -6.09 -11.14
CA ASN A 26 -0.58 -5.22 -12.29
C ASN A 26 0.15 -3.92 -11.94
N ILE A 27 1.20 -4.02 -11.13
CA ILE A 27 1.98 -2.85 -10.70
C ILE A 27 2.98 -2.47 -11.79
N HIS A 28 3.03 -1.18 -12.13
CA HIS A 28 3.92 -0.62 -13.14
C HIS A 28 4.61 0.65 -12.62
N ASP A 29 5.81 0.92 -13.10
CA ASP A 29 6.54 2.19 -12.97
C ASP A 29 6.70 2.74 -11.54
N CYS A 30 6.72 1.86 -10.53
CA CYS A 30 7.02 2.23 -9.14
C CYS A 30 7.73 1.11 -8.39
N ASP A 31 8.42 1.46 -7.31
CA ASP A 31 9.04 0.50 -6.42
C ASP A 31 7.99 -0.19 -5.54
N VAL A 32 8.29 -1.40 -5.08
CA VAL A 32 7.37 -2.20 -4.27
C VAL A 32 8.09 -2.86 -3.10
N ILE A 33 7.47 -2.83 -1.94
CA ILE A 33 7.86 -3.60 -0.78
C ILE A 33 6.72 -4.54 -0.40
N PHE A 34 6.97 -5.85 -0.49
CA PHE A 34 6.12 -6.87 0.08
C PHE A 34 6.61 -7.18 1.50
N ALA A 35 5.78 -6.86 2.49
CA ALA A 35 5.96 -7.36 3.84
C ALA A 35 5.17 -8.66 3.97
N ASN A 36 5.87 -9.79 3.96
CA ASN A 36 5.31 -11.13 3.88
C ASN A 36 5.38 -11.81 5.24
N GLN A 37 4.28 -12.40 5.68
CA GLN A 37 4.23 -13.23 6.88
C GLN A 37 4.28 -14.70 6.49
N SER A 38 5.24 -15.46 7.02
CA SER A 38 5.38 -16.89 6.78
C SER A 38 5.97 -17.58 8.01
N ASP A 39 6.36 -18.84 7.89
CA ASP A 39 6.96 -19.62 8.98
C ASP A 39 8.49 -19.53 9.02
N GLU A 40 9.08 -18.76 8.11
CA GLU A 40 10.53 -18.57 7.99
C GLU A 40 10.88 -17.09 7.84
N PHE A 41 12.17 -16.79 7.99
CA PHE A 41 12.73 -15.48 7.70
C PHE A 41 13.51 -15.53 6.40
N SER A 42 13.18 -14.63 5.46
CA SER A 42 13.95 -14.48 4.21
C SER A 42 13.86 -13.06 3.66
N TYR A 43 14.83 -12.70 2.84
CA TYR A 43 14.80 -11.47 2.05
C TYR A 43 15.07 -11.80 0.58
N GLN A 44 14.23 -11.28 -0.27
CA GLN A 44 14.35 -11.42 -1.72
C GLN A 44 14.22 -10.05 -2.37
N GLU A 45 14.91 -9.85 -3.47
CA GLU A 45 14.82 -8.63 -4.27
C GLU A 45 14.94 -8.98 -5.76
N MET A 46 14.13 -8.30 -6.58
CA MET A 46 14.25 -8.33 -8.03
C MET A 46 14.17 -6.93 -8.60
N THR A 47 14.66 -6.74 -9.82
CA THR A 47 14.55 -5.50 -10.57
C THR A 47 13.64 -5.70 -11.79
N VAL A 48 12.66 -4.81 -11.96
CA VAL A 48 11.76 -4.82 -13.12
C VAL A 48 11.88 -3.46 -13.82
N GLY A 49 12.57 -3.43 -14.97
CA GLY A 49 12.92 -2.16 -15.61
C GLY A 49 13.85 -1.32 -14.72
N ALA A 50 13.39 -0.16 -14.29
CA ALA A 50 14.11 0.73 -13.37
C ALA A 50 13.63 0.63 -11.91
N ASN A 51 12.68 -0.26 -11.62
CA ASN A 51 12.02 -0.35 -10.32
C ASN A 51 12.58 -1.52 -9.50
N SER A 52 12.70 -1.31 -8.19
CA SER A 52 13.09 -2.31 -7.22
C SER A 52 11.82 -2.94 -6.61
N VAL A 53 11.79 -4.27 -6.54
CA VAL A 53 10.72 -5.03 -5.91
C VAL A 53 11.35 -5.89 -4.82
N LYS A 54 11.01 -5.61 -3.58
CA LYS A 54 11.58 -6.25 -2.38
C LYS A 54 10.51 -7.07 -1.67
N MET A 55 10.91 -8.20 -1.13
CA MET A 55 10.07 -8.99 -0.24
C MET A 55 10.85 -9.34 1.02
N LEU A 56 10.38 -8.85 2.16
CA LEU A 56 10.88 -9.25 3.47
C LEU A 56 9.86 -10.19 4.12
N THR A 57 10.24 -11.42 4.29
CA THR A 57 9.46 -12.46 4.94
C THR A 57 9.85 -12.57 6.41
N THR A 58 8.86 -12.58 7.29
CA THR A 58 9.09 -12.72 8.73
C THR A 58 8.11 -13.69 9.37
N THR A 59 8.50 -14.21 10.54
CA THR A 59 7.66 -15.10 11.35
C THR A 59 6.67 -14.35 12.25
N THR A 60 6.71 -13.01 12.23
CA THR A 60 5.77 -12.21 13.01
C THR A 60 4.34 -12.38 12.50
N ARG A 61 3.37 -12.23 13.40
CA ARG A 61 1.94 -12.30 13.04
C ARG A 61 1.24 -11.00 13.41
N GLY A 62 0.32 -10.59 12.54
CA GLY A 62 -0.50 -9.40 12.68
C GLY A 62 -0.26 -8.36 11.58
N VAL A 63 -1.34 -7.96 10.91
CA VAL A 63 -1.30 -7.01 9.78
C VAL A 63 -0.66 -5.67 10.14
N GLY A 64 -0.86 -5.18 11.37
CA GLY A 64 -0.24 -3.94 11.84
C GLY A 64 1.29 -4.04 11.90
N LYS A 65 1.83 -5.14 12.42
CA LYS A 65 3.28 -5.41 12.46
C LYS A 65 3.85 -5.47 11.04
N ASN A 66 3.15 -6.15 10.17
CA ASN A 66 3.57 -6.32 8.78
C ASN A 66 3.62 -4.98 8.04
N ARG A 67 2.59 -4.14 8.18
CA ARG A 67 2.58 -2.79 7.61
C ARG A 67 3.65 -1.88 8.23
N ASN A 68 3.89 -1.98 9.53
CA ASN A 68 4.98 -1.25 10.18
C ASN A 68 6.35 -1.64 9.64
N LEU A 69 6.55 -2.93 9.34
CA LEU A 69 7.77 -3.41 8.72
C LEU A 69 7.98 -2.80 7.33
N ALA A 70 6.93 -2.78 6.49
CA ALA A 70 6.99 -2.11 5.19
C ALA A 70 7.29 -0.61 5.32
N LEU A 71 6.70 0.09 6.30
CA LEU A 71 6.97 1.50 6.56
C LEU A 71 8.44 1.77 6.95
N VAL A 72 9.06 0.87 7.73
CA VAL A 72 10.48 1.00 8.11
C VAL A 72 11.40 0.84 6.91
N MET A 73 11.06 -0.05 5.98
CA MET A 73 11.85 -0.29 4.77
C MET A 73 11.66 0.81 3.70
N ALA A 74 10.57 1.55 3.76
CA ALA A 74 10.18 2.51 2.74
C ALA A 74 11.15 3.68 2.61
N SER A 75 11.45 4.07 1.38
CA SER A 75 12.40 5.15 1.05
C SER A 75 11.79 6.26 0.21
N SER A 76 10.74 5.99 -0.57
CA SER A 76 10.11 6.96 -1.45
C SER A 76 9.32 8.04 -0.70
N GLU A 77 9.03 9.15 -1.37
CA GLU A 77 8.30 10.29 -0.78
C GLU A 77 6.83 9.97 -0.54
N ILE A 78 6.21 9.25 -1.45
CA ILE A 78 4.80 8.88 -1.40
C ILE A 78 4.69 7.37 -1.25
N LEU A 79 4.00 6.93 -0.22
CA LEU A 79 3.80 5.53 0.12
C LEU A 79 2.34 5.15 -0.13
N LEU A 80 2.10 4.22 -1.06
CA LEU A 80 0.78 3.68 -1.36
C LEU A 80 0.58 2.37 -0.60
N LEU A 81 -0.34 2.37 0.35
CA LEU A 81 -0.65 1.17 1.13
C LEU A 81 -1.54 0.22 0.32
N ALA A 82 -1.20 -1.05 0.33
CA ALA A 82 -1.85 -2.09 -0.45
C ALA A 82 -2.07 -3.37 0.36
N ASP A 83 -3.11 -4.08 -0.01
CA ASP A 83 -3.30 -5.48 0.33
C ASP A 83 -3.11 -6.31 -0.97
N ASP A 84 -2.78 -7.57 -0.87
CA ASP A 84 -2.34 -8.41 -2.00
C ASP A 84 -3.48 -8.89 -2.92
N ASP A 85 -4.72 -8.55 -2.59
CA ASP A 85 -5.91 -8.79 -3.40
C ASP A 85 -6.32 -7.61 -4.30
N LEU A 86 -5.49 -6.57 -4.37
CA LEU A 86 -5.71 -5.39 -5.21
C LEU A 86 -5.11 -5.59 -6.62
N THR A 87 -5.78 -5.02 -7.62
CA THR A 87 -5.23 -4.88 -8.97
C THR A 87 -5.28 -3.40 -9.37
N TYR A 88 -4.17 -2.89 -9.88
CA TYR A 88 -4.02 -1.49 -10.24
C TYR A 88 -4.28 -1.23 -11.71
N GLU A 89 -4.83 -0.04 -12.00
CA GLU A 89 -4.83 0.49 -13.37
C GLU A 89 -3.39 0.85 -13.78
N PRO A 90 -3.01 0.68 -15.06
CA PRO A 90 -1.62 0.92 -15.50
C PRO A 90 -1.10 2.33 -15.24
N ASP A 91 -1.97 3.32 -15.17
CA ASP A 91 -1.67 4.73 -14.91
C ASP A 91 -1.74 5.11 -13.41
N MET A 92 -1.77 4.12 -12.52
CA MET A 92 -1.85 4.35 -11.06
C MET A 92 -0.76 5.30 -10.55
N PRO A 93 0.53 5.18 -10.91
CA PRO A 93 1.56 6.08 -10.39
C PRO A 93 1.33 7.53 -10.82
N GLN A 94 0.88 7.74 -12.06
CA GLN A 94 0.56 9.05 -12.58
C GLN A 94 -0.65 9.65 -11.85
N MET A 95 -1.69 8.85 -11.60
CA MET A 95 -2.86 9.28 -10.82
C MET A 95 -2.51 9.68 -9.39
N VAL A 96 -1.66 8.89 -8.73
CA VAL A 96 -1.19 9.19 -7.36
C VAL A 96 -0.38 10.48 -7.35
N SER A 97 0.57 10.63 -8.27
CA SER A 97 1.38 11.84 -8.41
C SER A 97 0.51 13.09 -8.66
N ALA A 98 -0.43 13.01 -9.62
CA ALA A 98 -1.36 14.10 -9.92
C ALA A 98 -2.23 14.47 -8.71
N GLY A 99 -2.64 13.49 -7.89
CA GLY A 99 -3.36 13.73 -6.66
C GLY A 99 -2.60 14.63 -5.70
N PHE A 100 -1.33 14.34 -5.43
CA PHE A 100 -0.50 15.17 -4.56
C PHE A 100 -0.07 16.51 -5.17
N GLN A 101 -0.03 16.62 -6.49
CA GLN A 101 0.15 17.91 -7.18
C GLN A 101 -1.10 18.80 -7.04
N CYS A 102 -2.29 18.23 -7.20
CA CYS A 102 -3.57 18.96 -7.01
C CYS A 102 -3.82 19.37 -5.55
N PHE A 103 -3.28 18.60 -4.61
CA PHE A 103 -3.44 18.84 -3.15
C PHE A 103 -2.07 18.86 -2.47
N PRO A 104 -1.25 19.90 -2.69
CA PRO A 104 0.14 19.94 -2.20
C PRO A 104 0.25 19.90 -0.68
N ASP A 105 -0.77 20.40 0.03
CA ASP A 105 -0.83 20.41 1.51
C ASP A 105 -1.42 19.13 2.10
N ALA A 106 -1.78 18.13 1.27
CA ALA A 106 -2.31 16.88 1.77
C ALA A 106 -1.19 16.00 2.31
N ASP A 107 -1.30 15.59 3.56
CA ASP A 107 -0.46 14.54 4.15
C ASP A 107 -0.83 13.17 3.63
N MET A 108 -2.11 12.96 3.28
CA MET A 108 -2.68 11.69 2.92
C MET A 108 -3.84 11.87 1.93
N ILE A 109 -3.92 10.99 0.93
CA ILE A 109 -5.00 10.98 -0.06
C ILE A 109 -5.60 9.55 -0.12
N VAL A 110 -6.93 9.48 -0.10
CA VAL A 110 -7.68 8.24 -0.33
C VAL A 110 -8.18 8.23 -1.76
N PHE A 111 -7.78 7.23 -2.52
CA PHE A 111 -8.19 7.05 -3.90
C PHE A 111 -9.49 6.24 -4.02
N GLY A 112 -10.12 6.33 -5.17
CA GLY A 112 -11.30 5.52 -5.49
C GLY A 112 -10.94 4.06 -5.71
N THR A 113 -11.86 3.17 -5.37
CA THR A 113 -11.71 1.72 -5.60
C THR A 113 -12.89 1.17 -6.40
N LYS A 114 -12.62 0.20 -7.26
CA LYS A 114 -13.61 -0.61 -7.94
C LYS A 114 -13.64 -1.99 -7.28
N TYR A 115 -14.81 -2.48 -6.96
CA TYR A 115 -14.99 -3.82 -6.44
C TYR A 115 -15.41 -4.74 -7.57
N MET A 116 -14.64 -5.80 -7.78
CA MET A 116 -14.84 -6.75 -8.87
C MET A 116 -15.51 -8.03 -8.35
N LYS A 117 -16.42 -8.58 -9.14
CA LYS A 117 -16.98 -9.91 -8.92
C LYS A 117 -17.17 -10.61 -10.27
N ASN A 118 -16.60 -11.79 -10.43
CA ASN A 118 -16.64 -12.54 -11.69
C ASN A 118 -16.20 -11.71 -12.92
N GLY A 119 -15.13 -10.92 -12.77
CA GLY A 119 -14.60 -10.04 -13.82
C GLY A 119 -15.40 -8.76 -14.09
N ASN A 120 -16.52 -8.52 -13.39
CA ASN A 120 -17.37 -7.35 -13.59
C ASN A 120 -17.28 -6.40 -12.38
N VAL A 121 -17.31 -5.08 -12.64
CA VAL A 121 -17.41 -4.08 -11.60
C VAL A 121 -18.84 -4.08 -11.04
N TYR A 122 -19.03 -4.53 -9.80
CA TYR A 122 -20.34 -4.52 -9.14
C TYR A 122 -20.52 -3.31 -8.20
N LYS A 123 -19.43 -2.68 -7.79
CA LYS A 123 -19.46 -1.48 -6.94
C LYS A 123 -18.24 -0.61 -7.24
N CYS A 124 -18.46 0.68 -7.36
CA CYS A 124 -17.38 1.64 -7.54
C CYS A 124 -17.47 2.71 -6.45
N ARG A 125 -16.39 2.88 -5.70
CA ARG A 125 -16.26 3.98 -4.75
C ARG A 125 -15.43 5.08 -5.41
N LYS A 126 -16.11 6.08 -5.96
CA LYS A 126 -15.50 7.30 -6.49
C LYS A 126 -15.72 8.43 -5.48
N PRO A 127 -14.80 8.72 -4.58
CA PRO A 127 -14.94 9.84 -3.68
C PRO A 127 -14.92 11.15 -4.49
N LYS A 128 -15.78 12.10 -4.10
CA LYS A 128 -15.62 13.47 -4.60
C LYS A 128 -14.33 14.03 -4.01
N SER A 129 -13.52 14.70 -4.85
CA SER A 129 -12.30 15.37 -4.38
C SER A 129 -12.64 16.43 -3.36
N ARG A 130 -12.31 16.18 -2.10
CA ARG A 130 -12.60 17.07 -0.97
C ARG A 130 -11.74 16.72 0.23
N ARG A 131 -11.51 17.70 1.08
CA ARG A 131 -10.90 17.45 2.39
C ARG A 131 -11.85 16.59 3.24
N LEU A 132 -11.30 15.55 3.87
CA LEU A 132 -12.03 14.70 4.81
C LEU A 132 -11.91 15.27 6.23
N SER A 133 -13.03 15.27 6.97
CA SER A 133 -12.99 15.47 8.42
C SER A 133 -12.60 14.16 9.11
N PHE A 134 -12.10 14.23 10.34
CA PHE A 134 -11.67 13.10 11.14
C PHE A 134 -12.69 11.94 11.14
N PHE A 135 -13.95 12.23 11.48
CA PHE A 135 -15.00 11.19 11.51
C PHE A 135 -15.32 10.56 10.14
N LYS A 136 -15.10 11.29 9.05
CA LYS A 136 -15.30 10.75 7.70
C LYS A 136 -14.11 9.91 7.26
N ALA A 137 -12.91 10.22 7.73
CA ALA A 137 -11.69 9.45 7.44
C ALA A 137 -11.77 8.01 7.99
N LEU A 138 -12.38 7.82 9.16
CA LEU A 138 -12.57 6.50 9.79
C LEU A 138 -13.38 5.49 8.97
N ARG A 139 -14.06 5.94 7.90
CA ARG A 139 -14.84 5.06 7.01
C ARG A 139 -14.01 4.42 5.89
N TYR A 140 -12.77 4.82 5.76
CA TYR A 140 -11.88 4.32 4.71
C TYR A 140 -10.88 3.34 5.32
N GLY A 141 -10.74 2.20 4.67
CA GLY A 141 -9.68 1.24 4.98
C GLY A 141 -8.33 1.68 4.44
N THR A 142 -7.31 0.90 4.71
CA THR A 142 -5.93 1.16 4.28
C THR A 142 -5.71 0.95 2.79
N CYS A 143 -6.54 0.15 2.12
CA CYS A 143 -6.46 -0.05 0.67
C CYS A 143 -6.65 1.26 -0.10
N ALA A 144 -5.82 1.53 -1.07
CA ALA A 144 -5.82 2.76 -1.88
C ALA A 144 -5.57 4.06 -1.09
N LEU A 145 -4.87 3.98 0.03
CA LEU A 145 -4.41 5.10 0.82
C LEU A 145 -2.97 5.43 0.45
N ALA A 146 -2.74 6.62 -0.08
CA ALA A 146 -1.39 7.13 -0.28
C ALA A 146 -1.06 8.18 0.80
N VAL A 147 0.15 8.16 1.33
CA VAL A 147 0.60 9.04 2.42
C VAL A 147 2.00 9.57 2.14
N ARG A 148 2.26 10.82 2.52
CA ARG A 148 3.62 11.36 2.50
C ARG A 148 4.46 10.71 3.60
N ARG A 149 5.60 10.15 3.21
CA ARG A 149 6.56 9.57 4.15
C ARG A 149 7.03 10.60 5.20
N SER A 150 7.22 11.86 4.79
CA SER A 150 7.57 12.94 5.70
C SER A 150 6.56 13.14 6.83
N SER A 151 5.26 12.98 6.55
CA SER A 151 4.20 13.09 7.57
C SER A 151 4.23 11.93 8.55
N ILE A 152 4.50 10.71 8.07
CA ILE A 152 4.69 9.54 8.94
C ILE A 152 5.85 9.75 9.89
N LEU A 153 7.01 10.21 9.39
CA LEU A 153 8.20 10.45 10.19
C LEU A 153 7.99 11.59 11.18
N LYS A 154 7.46 12.73 10.72
CA LYS A 154 7.21 13.92 11.55
C LYS A 154 6.31 13.63 12.75
N HIS A 155 5.30 12.82 12.56
CA HIS A 155 4.30 12.50 13.58
C HIS A 155 4.51 11.14 14.25
N ASN A 156 5.60 10.42 13.91
CA ASN A 156 5.91 9.08 14.40
C ASN A 156 4.70 8.12 14.29
N LEU A 157 4.04 8.13 13.12
CA LEU A 157 2.84 7.34 12.91
C LEU A 157 3.19 5.86 12.73
N ARG A 158 2.38 5.00 13.34
CA ARG A 158 2.48 3.54 13.25
C ARG A 158 1.09 2.92 13.22
N PHE A 159 0.99 1.77 12.60
CA PHE A 159 -0.19 0.92 12.73
C PHE A 159 -0.22 0.30 14.12
N THR A 160 -1.43 0.20 14.69
CA THR A 160 -1.61 -0.55 15.93
C THR A 160 -1.29 -2.03 15.71
N GLU A 161 -0.66 -2.64 16.70
CA GLU A 161 -0.34 -4.07 16.68
C GLU A 161 -1.36 -4.92 17.43
N LEU A 162 -2.35 -4.26 18.03
CA LEU A 162 -3.37 -4.92 18.87
C LEU A 162 -4.59 -5.37 18.07
N PHE A 163 -4.91 -4.68 16.97
CA PHE A 163 -6.14 -4.89 16.20
C PHE A 163 -5.84 -5.28 14.75
N GLY A 164 -6.76 -6.08 14.18
CA GLY A 164 -6.72 -6.50 12.77
C GLY A 164 -6.38 -7.97 12.58
N GLY A 165 -6.34 -8.40 11.33
CA GLY A 165 -6.05 -9.79 10.98
C GLY A 165 -4.75 -10.32 11.58
N GLY A 166 -4.82 -11.47 12.26
CA GLY A 166 -3.66 -12.09 12.92
C GLY A 166 -3.15 -11.39 14.19
N CYS A 167 -3.85 -10.35 14.68
CA CYS A 167 -3.54 -9.67 15.93
C CYS A 167 -4.31 -10.28 17.12
N GLN A 168 -3.96 -9.82 18.33
CA GLN A 168 -4.60 -10.28 19.57
C GLN A 168 -6.13 -10.05 19.57
N TYR A 169 -6.58 -8.94 18.98
CA TYR A 169 -8.00 -8.60 18.82
C TYR A 169 -8.32 -8.59 17.32
N SER A 170 -8.62 -9.74 16.75
CA SER A 170 -9.10 -9.87 15.39
C SER A 170 -10.61 -9.66 15.38
N TYR A 171 -11.09 -8.65 14.64
CA TYR A 171 -12.49 -8.57 14.24
C TYR A 171 -12.62 -9.36 12.92
N GLY A 172 -13.31 -10.49 12.99
CA GLY A 172 -13.72 -11.26 11.83
C GLY A 172 -14.87 -10.59 11.10
#